data_164d8f9336f297c51dd7fcbd71bb562b
#
_entry.id   164d8f9336f297c51dd7fcbd71bb562b
#
_cell.length_a   1.000
_cell.length_b   1.000
_cell.length_c   1.000
_cell.angle_alpha   90.00
_cell.angle_beta   90.00
_cell.angle_gamma   90.00
#
_symmetry.space_group_name_H-M   'P 1'
#
loop_
_entity.id
_entity.type
_entity.pdbx_description
1 polymer ?
#
loop_
_entity_poly.entity_id
_entity_poly.type
_entity_poly.pdbx_seq_one_letter_code
_entity_poly.pdbx_strand_id
1 'polypeptide(L)'
;MIINWPHNESERVLHRLNDTNKLAVFETGYGPSGLPHIGTFAEVVRTSYVIKAFRFSHPERPTKLIVFSDDMDGLRSLPENIPNHALIKEYLGAPLSSLPDPFGQESSYAAFMNGRLKHFLDYYGFEYLFESATNCYKTGVFNTALQRIMDNHDAIRALFVKTIAPSKRDAWSPFFPICERCGKIYTTSVVATHPETYEITYHCDRDDKEYRSCGHQGRISILNGKVKVGWKVDWAMRWYAFGVDYEMHGKDLLDSASLSSKICTLLGAAPPLTYKYELFLDENAAKISKKIGNGISMEQWQSFAPVGALLYFLLEEPNRARKMGLPILPRLVDNYIAALKKESAEEVGSALWFVDSLQNRHDVTDISTTDISYLLLINVAENLGSDDLDLLYDYVRRYDPAVEKNAEFFRKLCRHALEYVKDAGSRASNAEVEPLPPGDFLAALLFLSEEVGALAVSNSFNAEALQNLVFAVSRKYELEAGVWFRFLYEALLGKAQGPRLGSFFSMLGSDRVDALLRNAIENYGK
;
A
#
# COMPACT_ATOMS: atom_id res chain seq x y z
N MET A 1 18.99 -12.20 5.00
CA MET A 1 18.93 -12.28 3.50
C MET A 1 19.43 -10.97 2.94
N ILE A 2 20.44 -10.97 2.06
CA ILE A 2 20.98 -9.76 1.44
C ILE A 2 20.05 -9.35 0.29
N ILE A 3 19.60 -8.09 0.28
CA ILE A 3 18.71 -7.51 -0.71
C ILE A 3 19.53 -6.66 -1.69
N ASN A 4 19.70 -7.14 -2.90
CA ASN A 4 20.61 -6.51 -3.88
C ASN A 4 19.94 -5.47 -4.79
N TRP A 5 18.61 -5.50 -4.99
CA TRP A 5 17.99 -4.66 -6.00
C TRP A 5 18.11 -3.14 -5.72
N PRO A 6 18.02 -2.62 -4.46
CA PRO A 6 18.21 -1.19 -4.24
C PRO A 6 19.65 -0.74 -4.51
N HIS A 7 20.63 -1.59 -4.18
CA HIS A 7 22.04 -1.31 -4.49
C HIS A 7 22.28 -1.30 -6.00
N ASN A 8 21.73 -2.26 -6.75
CA ASN A 8 21.86 -2.29 -8.20
C ASN A 8 21.25 -1.04 -8.85
N GLU A 9 20.10 -0.58 -8.35
CA GLU A 9 19.48 0.66 -8.86
C GLU A 9 20.31 1.90 -8.46
N SER A 10 20.88 1.94 -7.27
CA SER A 10 21.74 3.04 -6.84
C SER A 10 22.98 3.19 -7.73
N GLU A 11 23.61 2.07 -8.12
CA GLU A 11 24.72 2.08 -9.07
C GLU A 11 24.32 2.58 -10.46
N ARG A 12 23.11 2.24 -10.94
CA ARG A 12 22.58 2.79 -12.19
C ARG A 12 22.43 4.31 -12.12
N VAL A 13 21.94 4.83 -10.98
CA VAL A 13 21.83 6.29 -10.76
C VAL A 13 23.21 6.93 -10.74
N LEU A 14 24.19 6.33 -10.07
CA LEU A 14 25.56 6.82 -10.08
C LEU A 14 26.14 6.94 -11.50
N HIS A 15 26.01 5.87 -12.29
CA HIS A 15 26.46 5.86 -13.68
C HIS A 15 25.81 6.96 -14.53
N ARG A 16 24.52 7.24 -14.31
CA ARG A 16 23.81 8.31 -15.01
C ARG A 16 24.38 9.69 -14.67
N LEU A 17 24.71 9.90 -13.40
CA LEU A 17 25.11 11.23 -12.94
C LEU A 17 26.49 11.68 -13.47
N ASN A 18 27.39 10.78 -13.79
CA ASN A 18 28.73 11.00 -14.35
C ASN A 18 29.60 12.08 -13.65
N ASP A 19 28.99 12.93 -12.81
CA ASP A 19 29.60 14.04 -12.08
C ASP A 19 29.52 13.80 -10.59
N THR A 20 30.61 14.01 -9.88
CA THR A 20 30.74 13.73 -8.46
C THR A 20 29.93 14.66 -7.56
N ASN A 21 29.57 15.85 -8.02
CA ASN A 21 28.92 16.88 -7.19
C ASN A 21 27.45 17.15 -7.56
N LYS A 22 26.90 16.48 -8.56
CA LYS A 22 25.51 16.71 -8.98
C LYS A 22 24.53 16.12 -7.96
N LEU A 23 23.50 16.91 -7.62
CA LEU A 23 22.33 16.47 -6.85
C LEU A 23 21.61 15.33 -7.62
N ALA A 24 21.38 14.20 -6.94
CA ALA A 24 20.57 13.11 -7.46
C ALA A 24 19.09 13.38 -7.16
N VAL A 25 18.26 13.52 -8.20
CA VAL A 25 16.83 13.81 -8.07
C VAL A 25 16.01 12.56 -8.36
N PHE A 26 15.25 12.13 -7.35
CA PHE A 26 14.30 11.02 -7.41
C PHE A 26 12.88 11.59 -7.41
N GLU A 27 11.97 10.99 -8.16
CA GLU A 27 10.55 11.37 -8.17
C GLU A 27 9.65 10.16 -7.95
N THR A 28 8.49 10.40 -7.34
CA THR A 28 7.35 9.48 -7.30
C THR A 28 6.08 10.24 -7.66
N GLY A 29 5.21 9.64 -8.47
CA GLY A 29 3.97 10.25 -8.94
C GLY A 29 2.74 9.73 -8.18
N TYR A 30 1.82 10.62 -7.82
CA TYR A 30 0.60 10.31 -7.11
C TYR A 30 -0.61 11.04 -7.68
N GLY A 31 -1.63 10.31 -8.09
CA GLY A 31 -2.92 10.90 -8.50
C GLY A 31 -3.93 10.89 -7.34
N PRO A 32 -4.34 12.04 -6.78
CA PRO A 32 -5.23 12.13 -5.63
C PRO A 32 -6.72 11.98 -5.99
N SER A 33 -7.05 11.09 -6.92
CA SER A 33 -8.42 10.85 -7.39
C SER A 33 -9.28 10.00 -6.45
N GLY A 34 -8.74 9.53 -5.35
CA GLY A 34 -9.39 8.76 -4.29
C GLY A 34 -8.47 8.61 -3.10
N LEU A 35 -8.95 7.99 -2.02
CA LEU A 35 -8.16 7.79 -0.81
C LEU A 35 -6.82 7.11 -1.13
N PRO A 36 -5.69 7.63 -0.60
CA PRO A 36 -4.41 6.99 -0.77
C PRO A 36 -4.42 5.61 -0.12
N HIS A 37 -3.85 4.63 -0.79
CA HIS A 37 -3.72 3.25 -0.31
C HIS A 37 -2.25 2.84 -0.27
N ILE A 38 -1.97 1.67 0.30
CA ILE A 38 -0.60 1.17 0.45
C ILE A 38 0.19 1.13 -0.88
N GLY A 39 -0.47 0.92 -2.02
CA GLY A 39 0.18 0.97 -3.34
C GLY A 39 0.81 2.34 -3.65
N THR A 40 0.18 3.43 -3.22
CA THR A 40 0.73 4.79 -3.33
C THR A 40 1.95 4.97 -2.42
N PHE A 41 1.83 4.52 -1.18
CA PHE A 41 2.91 4.55 -0.21
C PHE A 41 4.11 3.68 -0.66
N ALA A 42 3.85 2.55 -1.30
CA ALA A 42 4.88 1.62 -1.75
C ALA A 42 5.88 2.24 -2.73
N GLU A 43 5.46 3.18 -3.59
CA GLU A 43 6.38 3.88 -4.49
C GLU A 43 7.39 4.73 -3.73
N VAL A 44 6.91 5.52 -2.76
CA VAL A 44 7.78 6.34 -1.90
C VAL A 44 8.77 5.46 -1.13
N VAL A 45 8.29 4.37 -0.50
CA VAL A 45 9.11 3.43 0.27
C VAL A 45 10.20 2.80 -0.60
N ARG A 46 9.83 2.25 -1.76
CA ARG A 46 10.78 1.59 -2.65
C ARG A 46 11.83 2.54 -3.18
N THR A 47 11.43 3.77 -3.55
CA THR A 47 12.38 4.81 -3.96
C THR A 47 13.30 5.20 -2.81
N SER A 48 12.79 5.27 -1.58
CA SER A 48 13.59 5.54 -0.38
C SER A 48 14.64 4.44 -0.10
N TYR A 49 14.36 3.18 -0.44
CA TYR A 49 15.38 2.12 -0.36
C TYR A 49 16.53 2.33 -1.34
N VAL A 50 16.24 2.78 -2.56
CA VAL A 50 17.29 3.11 -3.55
C VAL A 50 18.11 4.31 -3.06
N ILE A 51 17.44 5.35 -2.54
CA ILE A 51 18.11 6.53 -1.96
C ILE A 51 18.99 6.13 -0.78
N LYS A 52 18.51 5.24 0.09
CA LYS A 52 19.32 4.75 1.22
C LYS A 52 20.57 4.01 0.75
N ALA A 53 20.44 3.10 -0.20
CA ALA A 53 21.59 2.40 -0.78
C ALA A 53 22.57 3.40 -1.41
N PHE A 54 22.06 4.40 -2.13
CA PHE A 54 22.86 5.45 -2.76
C PHE A 54 23.62 6.30 -1.74
N ARG A 55 22.95 6.80 -0.70
CA ARG A 55 23.56 7.58 0.39
C ARG A 55 24.61 6.78 1.17
N PHE A 56 24.38 5.49 1.34
CA PHE A 56 25.33 4.62 2.03
C PHE A 56 26.62 4.44 1.20
N SER A 57 26.49 4.18 -0.09
CA SER A 57 27.65 3.98 -0.99
C SER A 57 28.33 5.31 -1.37
N HIS A 58 27.59 6.43 -1.39
CA HIS A 58 28.03 7.74 -1.86
C HIS A 58 27.58 8.85 -0.91
N PRO A 59 28.08 8.87 0.36
CA PRO A 59 27.62 9.80 1.39
C PRO A 59 27.94 11.28 1.06
N GLU A 60 28.87 11.54 0.18
CA GLU A 60 29.25 12.88 -0.28
C GLU A 60 28.22 13.48 -1.29
N ARG A 61 27.32 12.66 -1.82
CA ARG A 61 26.37 13.09 -2.85
C ARG A 61 25.03 13.48 -2.27
N PRO A 62 24.55 14.70 -2.53
CA PRO A 62 23.22 15.11 -2.09
C PRO A 62 22.14 14.38 -2.89
N THR A 63 21.04 14.06 -2.22
CA THR A 63 19.86 13.43 -2.82
C THR A 63 18.61 14.24 -2.50
N LYS A 64 17.61 14.19 -3.39
CA LYS A 64 16.30 14.81 -3.20
C LYS A 64 15.22 13.86 -3.68
N LEU A 65 14.22 13.60 -2.85
CA LEU A 65 13.01 12.87 -3.24
C LEU A 65 11.85 13.85 -3.43
N ILE A 66 11.26 13.87 -4.62
CA ILE A 66 10.05 14.61 -4.92
C ILE A 66 8.87 13.64 -4.87
N VAL A 67 7.88 13.93 -4.02
CA VAL A 67 6.58 13.28 -4.03
C VAL A 67 5.61 14.22 -4.74
N PHE A 68 5.32 13.92 -6.00
CA PHE A 68 4.52 14.79 -6.87
C PHE A 68 3.05 14.37 -6.87
N SER A 69 2.15 15.32 -6.64
CA SER A 69 0.70 15.12 -6.71
C SER A 69 0.10 15.70 -7.98
N ASP A 70 -0.56 14.85 -8.77
CA ASP A 70 -1.32 15.24 -9.97
C ASP A 70 -2.69 15.87 -9.61
N ASP A 71 -2.72 16.77 -8.64
CA ASP A 71 -3.93 17.39 -8.08
C ASP A 71 -4.66 18.38 -9.01
N MET A 72 -4.05 18.70 -10.16
CA MET A 72 -4.67 19.48 -11.22
C MET A 72 -5.37 18.61 -12.27
N ASP A 73 -5.29 17.28 -12.17
CA ASP A 73 -6.11 16.38 -13.00
C ASP A 73 -7.60 16.52 -12.66
N GLY A 74 -8.46 16.30 -13.65
CA GLY A 74 -9.90 16.33 -13.44
C GLY A 74 -10.44 15.03 -12.84
N LEU A 75 -11.47 15.12 -11.99
CA LEU A 75 -12.19 13.95 -11.50
C LEU A 75 -13.15 13.43 -12.58
N ARG A 76 -12.93 12.20 -13.04
CA ARG A 76 -13.73 11.59 -14.13
C ARG A 76 -14.97 10.86 -13.65
N SER A 77 -14.92 10.27 -12.47
CA SER A 77 -16.01 9.51 -11.87
C SER A 77 -15.90 9.57 -10.35
N LEU A 78 -17.01 9.39 -9.65
CA LEU A 78 -17.03 9.35 -8.19
C LEU A 78 -16.39 8.07 -7.68
N PRO A 79 -15.41 8.14 -6.75
CA PRO A 79 -14.94 6.96 -6.01
C PRO A 79 -16.05 6.43 -5.09
N GLU A 80 -16.12 5.11 -4.91
CA GLU A 80 -17.16 4.47 -4.09
C GLU A 80 -16.97 4.73 -2.58
N ASN A 81 -15.73 4.95 -2.16
CA ASN A 81 -15.30 5.04 -0.76
C ASN A 81 -15.16 6.47 -0.23
N ILE A 82 -15.85 7.45 -0.81
CA ILE A 82 -15.92 8.83 -0.30
C ILE A 82 -17.36 9.17 0.13
N PRO A 83 -17.56 10.04 1.14
CA PRO A 83 -18.89 10.53 1.50
C PRO A 83 -19.37 11.64 0.57
N ASN A 84 -20.61 12.09 0.75
CA ASN A 84 -21.16 13.30 0.13
C ASN A 84 -21.07 13.33 -1.40
N HIS A 85 -21.37 12.20 -2.07
CA HIS A 85 -21.33 12.08 -3.52
C HIS A 85 -22.10 13.18 -4.26
N ALA A 86 -23.26 13.62 -3.71
CA ALA A 86 -24.07 14.69 -4.32
C ALA A 86 -23.28 16.00 -4.44
N LEU A 87 -22.48 16.35 -3.42
CA LEU A 87 -21.64 17.55 -3.43
C LEU A 87 -20.59 17.50 -4.55
N ILE A 88 -19.94 16.34 -4.74
CA ILE A 88 -18.85 16.20 -5.70
C ILE A 88 -19.35 16.06 -7.15
N LYS A 89 -20.55 15.50 -7.34
CA LYS A 89 -21.10 15.17 -8.67
C LYS A 89 -21.17 16.39 -9.60
N GLU A 90 -21.48 17.58 -9.09
CA GLU A 90 -21.57 18.81 -9.88
C GLU A 90 -20.21 19.26 -10.44
N TYR A 91 -19.13 18.88 -9.77
CA TYR A 91 -17.76 19.27 -10.11
C TYR A 91 -17.03 18.24 -10.99
N LEU A 92 -17.69 17.13 -11.35
CA LEU A 92 -17.07 16.14 -12.23
C LEU A 92 -16.56 16.79 -13.53
N GLY A 93 -15.34 16.42 -13.92
CA GLY A 93 -14.61 17.02 -15.04
C GLY A 93 -13.79 18.27 -14.69
N ALA A 94 -13.88 18.80 -13.47
CA ALA A 94 -13.05 19.91 -12.98
C ALA A 94 -11.79 19.38 -12.28
N PRO A 95 -10.70 20.20 -12.17
CA PRO A 95 -9.49 19.85 -11.44
C PRO A 95 -9.76 19.44 -9.99
N LEU A 96 -9.09 18.41 -9.49
CA LEU A 96 -9.23 17.89 -8.11
C LEU A 96 -9.01 18.99 -7.06
N SER A 97 -8.09 19.91 -7.32
CA SER A 97 -7.80 21.05 -6.44
C SER A 97 -8.92 22.11 -6.38
N SER A 98 -9.89 22.08 -7.31
CA SER A 98 -11.04 22.99 -7.33
C SER A 98 -12.33 22.32 -6.81
N LEU A 99 -12.32 21.03 -6.52
CA LEU A 99 -13.45 20.33 -5.93
C LEU A 99 -13.56 20.64 -4.43
N PRO A 100 -14.78 20.77 -3.87
CA PRO A 100 -14.96 20.84 -2.43
C PRO A 100 -14.49 19.53 -1.75
N ASP A 101 -14.06 19.62 -0.50
CA ASP A 101 -13.72 18.44 0.28
C ASP A 101 -15.00 17.71 0.72
N PRO A 102 -15.18 16.41 0.33
CA PRO A 102 -16.36 15.65 0.73
C PRO A 102 -16.38 15.29 2.23
N PHE A 103 -15.27 15.41 2.93
CA PHE A 103 -15.14 15.14 4.36
C PHE A 103 -15.32 16.41 5.21
N GLY A 104 -15.26 17.61 4.60
CA GLY A 104 -15.42 18.90 5.28
C GLY A 104 -14.28 19.26 6.23
N GLN A 105 -13.08 18.75 6.00
CA GLN A 105 -11.91 18.94 6.88
C GLN A 105 -10.85 19.85 6.27
N GLU A 106 -10.83 19.97 4.93
CA GLU A 106 -9.81 20.69 4.18
C GLU A 106 -10.41 21.67 3.16
N SER A 107 -9.57 22.50 2.59
CA SER A 107 -9.98 23.54 1.62
C SER A 107 -10.45 22.97 0.28
N SER A 108 -10.06 21.75 -0.07
CA SER A 108 -10.45 21.07 -1.31
C SER A 108 -10.30 19.55 -1.21
N TYR A 109 -10.92 18.85 -2.15
CA TYR A 109 -10.75 17.41 -2.34
C TYR A 109 -9.27 17.00 -2.41
N ALA A 110 -8.49 17.69 -3.25
CA ALA A 110 -7.07 17.40 -3.40
C ALA A 110 -6.28 17.71 -2.11
N ALA A 111 -6.61 18.79 -1.40
CA ALA A 111 -5.97 19.14 -0.14
C ALA A 111 -6.17 18.02 0.90
N PHE A 112 -7.38 17.47 1.00
CA PHE A 112 -7.68 16.35 1.89
C PHE A 112 -6.85 15.10 1.51
N MET A 113 -6.89 14.68 0.23
CA MET A 113 -6.16 13.49 -0.23
C MET A 113 -4.64 13.63 -0.05
N ASN A 114 -4.10 14.81 -0.39
CA ASN A 114 -2.67 15.13 -0.22
C ASN A 114 -2.29 15.17 1.27
N GLY A 115 -3.16 15.73 2.11
CA GLY A 115 -2.97 15.77 3.57
C GLY A 115 -2.86 14.37 4.17
N ARG A 116 -3.69 13.43 3.73
CA ARG A 116 -3.64 12.02 4.18
C ARG A 116 -2.32 11.36 3.83
N LEU A 117 -1.84 11.52 2.59
CA LEU A 117 -0.54 10.94 2.19
C LEU A 117 0.62 11.58 2.98
N LYS A 118 0.65 12.92 3.08
CA LYS A 118 1.68 13.62 3.84
C LYS A 118 1.69 13.21 5.30
N HIS A 119 0.53 13.19 5.95
CA HIS A 119 0.42 12.77 7.36
C HIS A 119 1.07 11.40 7.60
N PHE A 120 0.82 10.44 6.72
CA PHE A 120 1.39 9.10 6.83
C PHE A 120 2.91 9.09 6.63
N LEU A 121 3.40 9.82 5.62
CA LEU A 121 4.84 9.93 5.36
C LEU A 121 5.56 10.64 6.51
N ASP A 122 5.00 11.73 7.03
CA ASP A 122 5.55 12.49 8.15
C ASP A 122 5.55 11.68 9.45
N TYR A 123 4.44 10.96 9.73
CA TYR A 123 4.31 10.12 10.91
C TYR A 123 5.40 9.04 10.98
N TYR A 124 5.81 8.50 9.82
CA TYR A 124 6.89 7.51 9.73
C TYR A 124 8.26 8.11 9.43
N GLY A 125 8.40 9.44 9.41
CA GLY A 125 9.68 10.13 9.31
C GLY A 125 10.35 10.04 7.93
N PHE A 126 9.59 9.92 6.84
CA PHE A 126 10.16 9.96 5.50
C PHE A 126 10.65 11.37 5.15
N GLU A 127 11.83 11.45 4.52
CA GLU A 127 12.38 12.69 3.99
C GLU A 127 11.95 12.88 2.53
N TYR A 128 11.18 13.90 2.25
CA TYR A 128 10.69 14.21 0.89
C TYR A 128 10.38 15.69 0.72
N LEU A 129 10.31 16.13 -0.53
CA LEU A 129 9.72 17.40 -0.94
C LEU A 129 8.38 17.11 -1.61
N PHE A 130 7.29 17.63 -1.06
CA PHE A 130 5.97 17.49 -1.66
C PHE A 130 5.74 18.59 -2.68
N GLU A 131 5.40 18.21 -3.92
CA GLU A 131 5.05 19.13 -5.00
C GLU A 131 3.62 18.89 -5.49
N SER A 132 2.84 19.98 -5.57
CA SER A 132 1.49 19.99 -6.11
C SER A 132 1.50 20.47 -7.55
N ALA A 133 0.91 19.70 -8.47
CA ALA A 133 0.75 20.12 -9.87
C ALA A 133 0.08 21.50 -9.95
N THR A 134 -1.04 21.69 -9.23
CA THR A 134 -1.77 22.97 -9.18
C THR A 134 -0.84 24.12 -8.78
N ASN A 135 -0.02 23.94 -7.76
CA ASN A 135 0.94 24.95 -7.33
C ASN A 135 2.02 25.20 -8.37
N CYS A 136 2.65 24.15 -8.89
CA CYS A 136 3.72 24.26 -9.89
C CYS A 136 3.26 24.95 -11.17
N TYR A 137 2.05 24.66 -11.64
CA TYR A 137 1.45 25.36 -12.79
C TYR A 137 1.17 26.84 -12.47
N LYS A 138 0.54 27.14 -11.33
CA LYS A 138 0.14 28.50 -10.94
C LYS A 138 1.34 29.42 -10.65
N THR A 139 2.39 28.90 -10.04
CA THR A 139 3.60 29.67 -9.69
C THR A 139 4.60 29.80 -10.82
N GLY A 140 4.31 29.16 -11.97
CA GLY A 140 5.16 29.25 -13.16
C GLY A 140 6.37 28.32 -13.18
N VAL A 141 6.48 27.37 -12.25
CA VAL A 141 7.56 26.34 -12.27
C VAL A 141 7.61 25.62 -13.61
N PHE A 142 6.46 25.40 -14.25
CA PHE A 142 6.37 24.71 -15.53
C PHE A 142 6.35 25.65 -16.75
N ASN A 143 6.41 26.96 -16.59
CA ASN A 143 6.24 27.90 -17.71
C ASN A 143 7.23 27.64 -18.84
N THR A 144 8.53 27.49 -18.57
CA THR A 144 9.56 27.19 -19.58
C THR A 144 9.29 25.87 -20.29
N ALA A 145 8.84 24.84 -19.55
CA ALA A 145 8.52 23.55 -20.15
C ALA A 145 7.25 23.61 -21.01
N LEU A 146 6.23 24.37 -20.58
CA LEU A 146 5.01 24.60 -21.36
C LEU A 146 5.31 25.34 -22.68
N GLN A 147 6.20 26.35 -22.67
CA GLN A 147 6.66 27.00 -23.87
C GLN A 147 7.33 25.99 -24.82
N ARG A 148 8.25 25.14 -24.31
CA ARG A 148 8.89 24.11 -25.12
C ARG A 148 7.88 23.07 -25.67
N ILE A 149 6.82 22.74 -24.93
CA ILE A 149 5.73 21.87 -25.41
C ILE A 149 5.00 22.57 -26.59
N MET A 150 4.72 23.86 -26.49
CA MET A 150 4.14 24.64 -27.59
C MET A 150 5.06 24.67 -28.81
N ASP A 151 6.35 24.97 -28.63
CA ASP A 151 7.34 25.04 -29.72
C ASP A 151 7.53 23.68 -30.41
N ASN A 152 7.34 22.57 -29.70
CA ASN A 152 7.43 21.19 -30.20
C ASN A 152 6.06 20.54 -30.43
N HIS A 153 4.98 21.33 -30.52
CA HIS A 153 3.60 20.82 -30.59
C HIS A 153 3.41 19.74 -31.66
N ASP A 154 3.87 19.98 -32.89
CA ASP A 154 3.68 19.06 -34.01
C ASP A 154 4.54 17.79 -33.89
N ALA A 155 5.75 17.89 -33.35
CA ALA A 155 6.59 16.73 -33.06
C ALA A 155 5.98 15.85 -31.97
N ILE A 156 5.43 16.44 -30.90
CA ILE A 156 4.73 15.74 -29.84
C ILE A 156 3.45 15.09 -30.40
N ARG A 157 2.65 15.84 -31.19
CA ARG A 157 1.45 15.32 -31.87
C ARG A 157 1.77 14.09 -32.73
N ALA A 158 2.86 14.13 -33.48
CA ALA A 158 3.27 13.00 -34.32
C ALA A 158 3.57 11.70 -33.54
N LEU A 159 4.02 11.80 -32.28
CA LEU A 159 4.18 10.64 -31.39
C LEU A 159 2.84 10.03 -31.00
N PHE A 160 1.82 10.87 -30.73
CA PHE A 160 0.49 10.40 -30.30
C PHE A 160 -0.37 9.88 -31.44
N VAL A 161 -0.31 10.48 -32.64
CA VAL A 161 -1.11 10.10 -33.81
C VAL A 161 -0.97 8.60 -34.14
N LYS A 162 0.20 8.00 -33.87
CA LYS A 162 0.46 6.58 -34.06
C LYS A 162 -0.28 5.67 -33.06
N THR A 163 -0.72 6.21 -31.93
CA THR A 163 -1.29 5.45 -30.80
C THR A 163 -2.79 5.68 -30.60
N ILE A 164 -3.39 6.67 -31.29
CA ILE A 164 -4.80 7.03 -31.16
C ILE A 164 -5.61 6.69 -32.42
N ALA A 165 -6.91 6.45 -32.20
CA ALA A 165 -7.82 6.14 -33.31
C ALA A 165 -7.84 7.25 -34.37
N PRO A 166 -7.93 6.93 -35.67
CA PRO A 166 -7.88 7.91 -36.76
C PRO A 166 -8.87 9.07 -36.59
N SER A 167 -10.09 8.80 -36.15
CA SER A 167 -11.15 9.79 -35.93
C SER A 167 -10.84 10.83 -34.84
N LYS A 168 -9.85 10.58 -33.98
CA LYS A 168 -9.45 11.49 -32.89
C LYS A 168 -8.18 12.26 -33.19
N ARG A 169 -7.50 11.99 -34.32
CA ARG A 169 -6.17 12.53 -34.63
C ARG A 169 -6.17 14.03 -34.89
N ASP A 170 -7.20 14.51 -35.60
CA ASP A 170 -7.26 15.93 -36.00
C ASP A 170 -7.61 16.84 -34.82
N ALA A 171 -8.40 16.34 -33.89
CA ALA A 171 -8.80 17.07 -32.68
C ALA A 171 -7.84 16.86 -31.49
N TRP A 172 -6.74 16.16 -31.67
CA TRP A 172 -5.81 15.91 -30.57
C TRP A 172 -4.91 17.13 -30.31
N SER A 173 -4.80 17.49 -29.04
CA SER A 173 -3.86 18.50 -28.53
C SER A 173 -3.25 18.01 -27.22
N PRO A 174 -2.00 18.39 -26.91
CA PRO A 174 -1.42 18.13 -25.59
C PRO A 174 -2.05 18.99 -24.49
N PHE A 175 -2.72 20.10 -24.85
CA PHE A 175 -3.25 21.08 -23.92
C PHE A 175 -4.69 20.80 -23.54
N PHE A 176 -4.99 20.93 -22.24
CA PHE A 176 -6.30 20.80 -21.63
C PHE A 176 -6.63 22.10 -20.90
N PRO A 177 -7.27 23.07 -21.57
CA PRO A 177 -7.67 24.32 -20.95
C PRO A 177 -8.75 24.10 -19.87
N ILE A 178 -8.64 24.84 -18.78
CA ILE A 178 -9.71 24.93 -17.78
C ILE A 178 -10.73 25.94 -18.30
N CYS A 179 -11.96 25.52 -18.54
CA CYS A 179 -13.01 26.39 -19.03
C CYS A 179 -13.24 27.56 -18.07
N GLU A 180 -13.10 28.80 -18.55
CA GLU A 180 -13.26 30.01 -17.72
C GLU A 180 -14.71 30.18 -17.18
N ARG A 181 -15.70 29.54 -17.82
CA ARG A 181 -17.10 29.62 -17.40
C ARG A 181 -17.51 28.53 -16.42
N CYS A 182 -17.19 27.27 -16.70
CA CYS A 182 -17.66 26.13 -15.88
C CYS A 182 -16.55 25.45 -15.06
N GLY A 183 -15.28 25.87 -15.17
CA GLY A 183 -14.15 25.33 -14.42
C GLY A 183 -13.73 23.92 -14.81
N LYS A 184 -14.38 23.27 -15.79
CA LYS A 184 -14.09 21.90 -16.18
C LYS A 184 -12.92 21.82 -17.18
N ILE A 185 -12.11 20.77 -17.05
CA ILE A 185 -10.92 20.55 -17.88
C ILE A 185 -11.16 19.51 -18.98
N TYR A 186 -12.08 18.55 -18.77
CA TYR A 186 -12.33 17.48 -19.74
C TYR A 186 -13.44 17.78 -20.74
N THR A 187 -14.12 18.92 -20.58
CA THR A 187 -15.18 19.37 -21.50
C THR A 187 -14.65 20.27 -22.61
N THR A 188 -13.36 20.60 -22.59
CA THR A 188 -12.75 21.56 -23.54
C THR A 188 -12.05 20.86 -24.69
N SER A 189 -12.04 21.51 -25.87
CA SER A 189 -11.27 21.15 -27.05
C SER A 189 -10.44 22.34 -27.53
N VAL A 190 -9.18 22.13 -27.88
CA VAL A 190 -8.33 23.15 -28.48
C VAL A 190 -8.62 23.22 -29.98
N VAL A 191 -8.91 24.42 -30.48
CA VAL A 191 -9.23 24.66 -31.91
C VAL A 191 -8.11 25.39 -32.64
N ALA A 192 -7.27 26.16 -31.93
CA ALA A 192 -6.10 26.81 -32.48
C ALA A 192 -5.01 27.00 -31.42
N THR A 193 -3.74 26.99 -31.87
CA THR A 193 -2.58 27.33 -31.06
C THR A 193 -1.95 28.62 -31.59
N HIS A 194 -1.45 29.45 -30.68
CA HIS A 194 -0.79 30.75 -30.98
C HIS A 194 0.61 30.73 -30.34
N PRO A 195 1.61 30.14 -31.02
CA PRO A 195 2.94 29.99 -30.44
C PRO A 195 3.62 31.31 -30.09
N GLU A 196 3.38 32.35 -30.89
CA GLU A 196 3.95 33.69 -30.72
C GLU A 196 3.54 34.38 -29.41
N THR A 197 2.38 34.01 -28.83
CA THR A 197 1.86 34.56 -27.56
C THR A 197 1.73 33.51 -26.45
N TYR A 198 2.07 32.25 -26.74
CA TYR A 198 1.85 31.10 -25.86
C TYR A 198 0.38 30.99 -25.38
N GLU A 199 -0.55 31.16 -26.32
CA GLU A 199 -1.98 31.06 -26.09
C GLU A 199 -2.61 29.96 -26.94
N ILE A 200 -3.78 29.55 -26.53
CA ILE A 200 -4.65 28.63 -27.28
C ILE A 200 -6.08 29.19 -27.35
N THR A 201 -6.76 28.92 -28.45
CA THR A 201 -8.20 29.10 -28.57
C THR A 201 -8.88 27.77 -28.30
N TYR A 202 -9.93 27.76 -27.48
CA TYR A 202 -10.64 26.56 -27.09
C TYR A 202 -12.17 26.73 -27.13
N HIS A 203 -12.85 25.58 -27.27
CA HIS A 203 -14.30 25.47 -27.10
C HIS A 203 -14.60 24.50 -25.95
N CYS A 204 -15.60 24.80 -25.13
CA CYS A 204 -16.16 23.89 -24.14
C CYS A 204 -17.35 23.17 -24.77
N ASP A 205 -17.10 22.12 -25.52
CA ASP A 205 -18.04 21.43 -26.43
C ASP A 205 -18.07 19.90 -26.26
N ARG A 206 -17.26 19.33 -25.35
CA ARG A 206 -17.18 17.89 -25.14
C ARG A 206 -18.06 17.45 -23.99
N ASP A 207 -19.07 16.65 -24.30
CA ASP A 207 -19.91 15.98 -23.30
C ASP A 207 -19.38 14.58 -22.96
N ASP A 208 -19.57 14.17 -21.75
CA ASP A 208 -19.37 12.80 -21.26
C ASP A 208 -20.65 12.30 -20.58
N LYS A 209 -20.68 11.02 -20.18
CA LYS A 209 -21.81 10.44 -19.44
C LYS A 209 -22.03 11.13 -18.09
N GLU A 210 -20.94 11.54 -17.45
CA GLU A 210 -20.92 12.05 -16.07
C GLU A 210 -20.94 13.58 -15.99
N TYR A 211 -20.51 14.31 -17.05
CA TYR A 211 -20.44 15.76 -17.03
C TYR A 211 -20.77 16.39 -18.39
N ARG A 212 -21.23 17.63 -18.38
CA ARG A 212 -21.65 18.39 -19.57
C ARG A 212 -20.76 19.59 -19.81
N SER A 213 -20.59 19.92 -21.08
CA SER A 213 -20.00 21.16 -21.58
C SER A 213 -20.95 22.33 -21.38
N CYS A 214 -20.43 23.58 -21.44
CA CYS A 214 -21.25 24.80 -21.25
C CYS A 214 -21.33 25.69 -22.49
N GLY A 215 -20.74 25.28 -23.62
CA GLY A 215 -20.73 26.02 -24.88
C GLY A 215 -19.82 27.26 -24.90
N HIS A 216 -19.02 27.50 -23.85
CA HIS A 216 -18.12 28.65 -23.80
C HIS A 216 -16.97 28.52 -24.79
N GLN A 217 -16.54 29.65 -25.36
CA GLN A 217 -15.37 29.75 -26.23
C GLN A 217 -14.44 30.82 -25.65
N GLY A 218 -13.15 30.57 -25.69
CA GLY A 218 -12.18 31.50 -25.13
C GLY A 218 -10.80 31.37 -25.78
N ARG A 219 -9.98 32.41 -25.56
CA ARG A 219 -8.55 32.41 -25.84
C ARG A 219 -7.81 32.63 -24.53
N ILE A 220 -6.84 31.76 -24.24
CA ILE A 220 -6.24 31.65 -22.91
C ILE A 220 -4.75 31.33 -23.01
N SER A 221 -3.94 31.90 -22.12
CA SER A 221 -2.52 31.55 -22.02
C SER A 221 -2.34 30.12 -21.49
N ILE A 222 -1.38 29.38 -22.04
CA ILE A 222 -0.98 28.09 -21.53
C ILE A 222 -0.19 28.20 -20.21
N LEU A 223 0.23 29.39 -19.83
CA LEU A 223 1.06 29.67 -18.67
C LEU A 223 0.22 29.94 -17.42
N ASN A 224 0.88 29.85 -16.25
CA ASN A 224 0.35 30.27 -14.94
C ASN A 224 -0.97 29.58 -14.52
N GLY A 225 -1.11 28.30 -14.85
CA GLY A 225 -2.13 27.41 -14.27
C GLY A 225 -3.53 27.50 -14.90
N LYS A 226 -3.71 28.14 -16.04
CA LYS A 226 -4.99 28.16 -16.76
C LYS A 226 -5.20 26.95 -17.70
N VAL A 227 -4.12 26.25 -18.02
CA VAL A 227 -4.09 25.10 -18.91
C VAL A 227 -3.23 24.00 -18.28
N LYS A 228 -3.72 22.76 -18.28
CA LYS A 228 -2.91 21.58 -17.95
C LYS A 228 -2.53 20.86 -19.24
N VAL A 229 -1.43 20.12 -19.25
CA VAL A 229 -1.14 19.20 -20.35
C VAL A 229 -1.59 17.77 -20.02
N GLY A 230 -1.82 16.96 -21.06
CA GLY A 230 -2.19 15.57 -20.90
C GLY A 230 -1.14 14.78 -20.13
N TRP A 231 -1.57 13.85 -19.26
CA TRP A 231 -0.72 13.24 -18.24
C TRP A 231 0.63 12.64 -18.73
N LYS A 232 0.69 12.07 -19.95
CA LYS A 232 1.95 11.55 -20.51
C LYS A 232 2.92 12.67 -20.90
N VAL A 233 2.39 13.81 -21.35
CA VAL A 233 3.17 15.02 -21.63
C VAL A 233 3.56 15.70 -20.33
N ASP A 234 2.64 15.74 -19.36
CA ASP A 234 2.87 16.24 -18.02
C ASP A 234 4.00 15.47 -17.31
N TRP A 235 4.01 14.16 -17.42
CA TRP A 235 5.05 13.30 -16.86
C TRP A 235 6.44 13.64 -17.44
N ALA A 236 6.55 13.79 -18.75
CA ALA A 236 7.78 14.25 -19.42
C ALA A 236 8.16 15.68 -19.02
N MET A 237 7.19 16.57 -18.88
CA MET A 237 7.36 17.96 -18.45
C MET A 237 7.96 18.05 -17.03
N ARG A 238 7.48 17.23 -16.09
CA ARG A 238 8.02 17.15 -14.73
C ARG A 238 9.48 16.71 -14.75
N TRP A 239 9.79 15.63 -15.50
CA TRP A 239 11.16 15.15 -15.65
C TRP A 239 12.11 16.23 -16.17
N TYR A 240 11.64 17.00 -17.16
CA TYR A 240 12.39 18.14 -17.67
C TYR A 240 12.55 19.25 -16.63
N ALA A 241 11.45 19.68 -16.00
CA ALA A 241 11.43 20.85 -15.13
C ALA A 241 12.20 20.63 -13.81
N PHE A 242 12.12 19.43 -13.24
CA PHE A 242 12.79 19.07 -11.99
C PHE A 242 14.18 18.46 -12.20
N GLY A 243 14.54 18.09 -13.44
CA GLY A 243 15.80 17.41 -13.72
C GLY A 243 15.86 16.02 -13.08
N VAL A 244 14.77 15.25 -13.16
CA VAL A 244 14.65 13.95 -12.52
C VAL A 244 15.66 12.95 -13.09
N ASP A 245 16.38 12.27 -12.21
CA ASP A 245 17.36 11.24 -12.58
C ASP A 245 16.81 9.82 -12.47
N TYR A 246 15.83 9.59 -11.59
CA TYR A 246 15.27 8.26 -11.34
C TYR A 246 13.80 8.33 -10.91
N GLU A 247 12.97 7.46 -11.50
CA GLU A 247 11.58 7.27 -11.09
C GLU A 247 11.14 5.81 -11.27
N MET A 248 10.37 5.28 -10.31
CA MET A 248 9.74 3.96 -10.40
C MET A 248 8.31 4.07 -10.93
N HIS A 249 7.85 3.04 -11.64
CA HIS A 249 6.46 3.00 -12.10
C HIS A 249 5.89 1.58 -12.15
N GLY A 250 4.58 1.46 -12.06
CA GLY A 250 3.88 0.20 -12.26
C GLY A 250 4.05 -0.35 -13.68
N LYS A 251 4.02 -1.67 -13.84
CA LYS A 251 4.18 -2.32 -15.16
C LYS A 251 3.13 -1.88 -16.18
N ASP A 252 1.95 -1.47 -15.73
CA ASP A 252 0.86 -0.99 -16.56
C ASP A 252 1.15 0.39 -17.20
N LEU A 253 2.19 1.08 -16.76
CA LEU A 253 2.62 2.37 -17.28
C LEU A 253 3.83 2.28 -18.24
N LEU A 254 4.32 1.08 -18.57
CA LEU A 254 5.54 0.89 -19.36
C LEU A 254 5.51 1.63 -20.72
N ASP A 255 4.40 1.46 -21.49
CA ASP A 255 4.24 2.14 -22.79
C ASP A 255 4.16 3.67 -22.63
N SER A 256 3.59 4.11 -21.52
CA SER A 256 3.46 5.52 -21.20
C SER A 256 4.80 6.13 -20.82
N ALA A 257 5.60 5.42 -20.01
CA ALA A 257 6.96 5.85 -19.66
C ALA A 257 7.84 5.94 -20.92
N SER A 258 7.74 4.97 -21.84
CA SER A 258 8.46 5.00 -23.12
C SER A 258 8.06 6.22 -23.96
N LEU A 259 6.77 6.57 -24.01
CA LEU A 259 6.30 7.75 -24.75
C LEU A 259 6.75 9.05 -24.06
N SER A 260 6.63 9.14 -22.74
CA SER A 260 7.07 10.29 -21.96
C SER A 260 8.59 10.51 -22.08
N SER A 261 9.38 9.42 -22.16
CA SER A 261 10.83 9.51 -22.41
C SER A 261 11.15 10.20 -23.75
N LYS A 262 10.43 9.85 -24.83
CA LYS A 262 10.59 10.50 -26.14
C LYS A 262 10.22 11.98 -26.09
N ILE A 263 9.14 12.31 -25.37
CA ILE A 263 8.72 13.71 -25.19
C ILE A 263 9.77 14.47 -24.37
N CYS A 264 10.27 13.92 -23.28
CA CYS A 264 11.31 14.54 -22.45
C CYS A 264 12.56 14.89 -23.31
N THR A 265 12.95 13.98 -24.21
CA THR A 265 14.02 14.25 -25.17
C THR A 265 13.70 15.41 -26.13
N LEU A 266 12.45 15.50 -26.63
CA LEU A 266 12.00 16.62 -27.46
C LEU A 266 12.04 17.96 -26.69
N LEU A 267 11.78 17.92 -25.38
CA LEU A 267 11.90 19.10 -24.53
C LEU A 267 13.34 19.50 -24.24
N GLY A 268 14.31 18.68 -24.60
CA GLY A 268 15.76 18.97 -24.49
C GLY A 268 16.40 18.45 -23.21
N ALA A 269 15.80 17.46 -22.53
CA ALA A 269 16.39 16.78 -21.37
C ALA A 269 16.55 15.28 -21.62
N ALA A 270 17.52 14.67 -20.97
CA ALA A 270 17.62 13.21 -20.90
C ALA A 270 16.53 12.66 -19.97
N PRO A 271 15.72 11.69 -20.43
CA PRO A 271 14.70 11.08 -19.56
C PRO A 271 15.35 10.36 -18.37
N PRO A 272 14.67 10.22 -17.22
CA PRO A 272 15.22 9.53 -16.06
C PRO A 272 15.46 8.05 -16.34
N LEU A 273 16.27 7.42 -15.50
CA LEU A 273 16.26 5.96 -15.37
C LEU A 273 14.93 5.54 -14.77
N THR A 274 14.30 4.55 -15.36
CA THR A 274 13.04 4.00 -14.82
C THR A 274 13.23 2.58 -14.33
N TYR A 275 12.45 2.22 -13.30
CA TYR A 275 12.33 0.86 -12.80
C TYR A 275 10.86 0.47 -12.73
N LYS A 276 10.49 -0.61 -13.43
CA LYS A 276 9.11 -1.11 -13.39
C LYS A 276 8.91 -2.08 -12.24
N TYR A 277 7.80 -1.98 -11.52
CA TYR A 277 7.40 -2.93 -10.49
C TYR A 277 6.05 -3.56 -10.82
N GLU A 278 5.82 -4.76 -10.25
CA GLU A 278 4.55 -5.47 -10.35
C GLU A 278 3.51 -4.87 -9.39
N LEU A 279 2.24 -4.99 -9.79
CA LEU A 279 1.12 -4.47 -9.02
C LEU A 279 0.75 -5.43 -7.88
N PHE A 280 0.18 -4.87 -6.82
CA PHE A 280 -0.43 -5.65 -5.77
C PHE A 280 -1.80 -6.17 -6.19
N LEU A 281 -2.12 -7.38 -5.74
CA LEU A 281 -3.38 -8.07 -5.97
C LEU A 281 -4.10 -8.22 -4.62
N ASP A 282 -5.42 -8.20 -4.65
CA ASP A 282 -6.22 -8.57 -3.48
C ASP A 282 -6.20 -10.10 -3.22
N GLU A 283 -6.93 -10.56 -2.24
CA GLU A 283 -7.06 -11.97 -1.88
C GLU A 283 -7.60 -12.84 -3.04
N ASN A 284 -8.41 -12.27 -3.92
CA ASN A 284 -9.00 -12.92 -5.08
C ASN A 284 -8.11 -12.85 -6.34
N ALA A 285 -6.86 -12.36 -6.19
CA ALA A 285 -5.93 -12.10 -7.28
C ALA A 285 -6.39 -11.02 -8.29
N ALA A 286 -7.35 -10.17 -7.91
CA ALA A 286 -7.73 -8.99 -8.67
C ALA A 286 -6.80 -7.81 -8.35
N LYS A 287 -6.62 -6.91 -9.33
CA LYS A 287 -5.81 -5.69 -9.13
C LYS A 287 -6.43 -4.80 -8.06
N ILE A 288 -5.62 -4.36 -7.09
CA ILE A 288 -6.03 -3.35 -6.11
C ILE A 288 -6.26 -2.01 -6.82
N SER A 289 -7.40 -1.38 -6.56
CA SER A 289 -7.83 -0.15 -7.23
C SER A 289 -8.44 0.84 -6.23
N LYS A 290 -8.04 2.12 -6.33
CA LYS A 290 -8.62 3.22 -5.56
C LYS A 290 -10.13 3.37 -5.79
N LYS A 291 -10.60 3.08 -7.01
CA LYS A 291 -12.01 3.21 -7.38
C LYS A 291 -12.88 2.17 -6.68
N ILE A 292 -12.41 0.92 -6.59
CA ILE A 292 -13.13 -0.20 -5.97
C ILE A 292 -12.93 -0.20 -4.45
N GLY A 293 -11.80 0.36 -3.96
CA GLY A 293 -11.49 0.37 -2.53
C GLY A 293 -11.15 -1.02 -1.95
N ASN A 294 -10.73 -1.98 -2.79
CA ASN A 294 -10.40 -3.35 -2.39
C ASN A 294 -8.98 -3.52 -1.81
N GLY A 295 -8.28 -2.43 -1.50
CA GLY A 295 -6.96 -2.46 -0.88
C GLY A 295 -7.02 -2.06 0.59
N ILE A 296 -6.00 -2.44 1.36
CA ILE A 296 -5.81 -1.97 2.74
C ILE A 296 -5.45 -0.48 2.67
N SER A 297 -6.18 0.36 3.42
CA SER A 297 -5.80 1.76 3.59
C SER A 297 -4.57 1.89 4.51
N MET A 298 -3.94 3.06 4.49
CA MET A 298 -2.79 3.31 5.36
C MET A 298 -3.22 3.35 6.83
N GLU A 299 -4.39 3.91 7.13
CA GLU A 299 -4.98 3.94 8.47
C GLU A 299 -5.30 2.55 8.99
N GLN A 300 -5.87 1.69 8.14
CA GLN A 300 -6.11 0.29 8.51
C GLN A 300 -4.81 -0.43 8.84
N TRP A 301 -3.75 -0.21 8.03
CA TRP A 301 -2.46 -0.79 8.35
C TRP A 301 -1.93 -0.30 9.70
N GLN A 302 -1.99 1.00 9.97
CA GLN A 302 -1.56 1.58 11.25
C GLN A 302 -2.31 0.99 12.44
N SER A 303 -3.60 0.70 12.28
CA SER A 303 -4.41 0.09 13.34
C SER A 303 -4.07 -1.38 13.57
N PHE A 304 -3.80 -2.15 12.49
CA PHE A 304 -3.76 -3.61 12.56
C PHE A 304 -2.36 -4.21 12.50
N ALA A 305 -1.31 -3.44 12.21
CA ALA A 305 0.03 -4.00 12.04
C ALA A 305 1.14 -2.96 12.26
N PRO A 306 2.31 -3.39 12.73
CA PRO A 306 3.47 -2.53 12.79
C PRO A 306 3.93 -2.12 11.38
N VAL A 307 4.38 -0.87 11.23
CA VAL A 307 4.88 -0.38 9.94
C VAL A 307 6.10 -1.16 9.45
N GLY A 308 6.95 -1.68 10.35
CA GLY A 308 8.08 -2.51 9.99
C GLY A 308 7.69 -3.73 9.14
N ALA A 309 6.52 -4.33 9.43
CA ALA A 309 6.00 -5.43 8.62
C ALA A 309 5.62 -4.98 7.20
N LEU A 310 5.08 -3.76 7.03
CA LEU A 310 4.80 -3.19 5.72
C LEU A 310 6.09 -2.91 4.96
N LEU A 311 7.04 -2.26 5.59
CA LEU A 311 8.33 -1.92 4.98
C LEU A 311 9.07 -3.19 4.57
N TYR A 312 9.12 -4.21 5.45
CA TYR A 312 9.70 -5.52 5.13
C TYR A 312 9.03 -6.15 3.90
N PHE A 313 7.69 -6.19 3.88
CA PHE A 313 6.93 -6.69 2.74
C PHE A 313 7.22 -5.91 1.45
N LEU A 314 7.31 -4.57 1.49
CA LEU A 314 7.53 -3.74 0.31
C LEU A 314 8.94 -3.86 -0.27
N LEU A 315 9.92 -4.25 0.55
CA LEU A 315 11.31 -4.46 0.14
C LEU A 315 11.49 -5.71 -0.71
N GLU A 316 10.71 -6.77 -0.43
CA GLU A 316 10.83 -8.03 -1.15
C GLU A 316 10.34 -7.93 -2.60
N GLU A 317 11.10 -8.47 -3.52
CA GLU A 317 10.76 -8.78 -4.92
C GLU A 317 9.79 -7.80 -5.62
N PRO A 318 10.15 -6.52 -5.88
CA PRO A 318 9.24 -5.57 -6.52
C PRO A 318 8.79 -6.00 -7.93
N ASN A 319 9.53 -6.90 -8.59
CA ASN A 319 9.21 -7.44 -9.91
C ASN A 319 8.21 -8.60 -9.91
N ARG A 320 7.70 -9.00 -8.76
CA ARG A 320 6.73 -10.09 -8.62
C ARG A 320 5.40 -9.57 -8.11
N ALA A 321 4.31 -9.95 -8.78
CA ALA A 321 2.97 -9.67 -8.29
C ALA A 321 2.73 -10.41 -6.97
N ARG A 322 2.27 -9.70 -5.96
CA ARG A 322 2.04 -10.27 -4.62
C ARG A 322 0.67 -9.87 -4.10
N LYS A 323 0.05 -10.78 -3.37
CA LYS A 323 -1.23 -10.51 -2.71
C LYS A 323 -1.03 -9.61 -1.50
N MET A 324 -1.95 -8.66 -1.33
CA MET A 324 -2.05 -7.77 -0.18
C MET A 324 -3.52 -7.57 0.16
N GLY A 325 -3.92 -8.00 1.34
CA GLY A 325 -5.30 -7.91 1.81
C GLY A 325 -5.37 -8.19 3.30
N LEU A 326 -6.48 -7.83 3.94
CA LEU A 326 -6.65 -8.05 5.37
C LEU A 326 -6.49 -9.53 5.79
N PRO A 327 -7.01 -10.51 5.03
CA PRO A 327 -6.87 -11.92 5.43
C PRO A 327 -5.41 -12.43 5.48
N ILE A 328 -4.51 -11.83 4.69
CA ILE A 328 -3.10 -12.24 4.66
C ILE A 328 -2.20 -11.37 5.56
N LEU A 329 -2.72 -10.27 6.10
CA LEU A 329 -1.98 -9.36 6.98
C LEU A 329 -1.31 -10.07 8.16
N PRO A 330 -1.96 -11.00 8.88
CA PRO A 330 -1.33 -11.73 9.98
C PRO A 330 -0.06 -12.46 9.55
N ARG A 331 -0.07 -13.07 8.36
CA ARG A 331 1.11 -13.75 7.80
C ARG A 331 2.23 -12.77 7.46
N LEU A 332 1.89 -11.58 6.96
CA LEU A 332 2.89 -10.56 6.64
C LEU A 332 3.60 -10.08 7.92
N VAL A 333 2.85 -9.90 9.01
CA VAL A 333 3.43 -9.56 10.32
C VAL A 333 4.29 -10.69 10.85
N ASP A 334 3.85 -11.96 10.74
CA ASP A 334 4.64 -13.11 11.18
C ASP A 334 5.94 -13.28 10.38
N ASN A 335 5.94 -12.99 9.08
CA ASN A 335 7.17 -12.97 8.28
C ASN A 335 8.17 -11.93 8.80
N TYR A 336 7.70 -10.75 9.17
CA TYR A 336 8.53 -9.69 9.76
C TYR A 336 9.07 -10.10 11.14
N ILE A 337 8.24 -10.69 12.01
CA ILE A 337 8.66 -11.24 13.31
C ILE A 337 9.74 -12.32 13.10
N ALA A 338 9.55 -13.19 12.11
CA ALA A 338 10.53 -14.22 11.79
C ALA A 338 11.87 -13.64 11.28
N ALA A 339 11.83 -12.51 10.56
CA ALA A 339 13.04 -11.78 10.17
C ALA A 339 13.74 -11.17 11.39
N LEU A 340 13.00 -10.50 12.28
CA LEU A 340 13.54 -9.94 13.53
C LEU A 340 14.24 -10.99 14.42
N LYS A 341 13.84 -12.27 14.32
CA LYS A 341 14.48 -13.37 15.05
C LYS A 341 15.79 -13.86 14.45
N LYS A 342 16.01 -13.64 13.15
CA LYS A 342 17.09 -14.28 12.38
C LYS A 342 18.11 -13.32 11.79
N GLU A 343 17.73 -12.08 11.55
CA GLU A 343 18.53 -11.09 10.82
C GLU A 343 18.98 -9.99 11.78
N SER A 344 20.12 -9.36 11.49
CA SER A 344 20.58 -8.16 12.20
C SER A 344 20.32 -6.92 11.35
N ALA A 345 19.80 -5.86 11.97
CA ALA A 345 19.69 -4.54 11.34
C ALA A 345 21.06 -3.87 11.11
N GLU A 346 22.11 -4.33 11.80
CA GLU A 346 23.48 -3.85 11.63
C GLU A 346 24.15 -4.42 10.37
N GLU A 347 23.65 -5.56 9.85
CA GLU A 347 24.18 -6.17 8.64
C GLU A 347 23.75 -5.37 7.42
N VAL A 348 24.67 -4.62 6.84
CA VAL A 348 24.44 -3.76 5.67
C VAL A 348 23.89 -4.58 4.50
N GLY A 349 22.78 -4.10 3.92
CA GLY A 349 22.08 -4.77 2.83
C GLY A 349 21.15 -5.91 3.27
N SER A 350 21.05 -6.21 4.57
CA SER A 350 20.00 -7.10 5.08
C SER A 350 18.63 -6.42 4.94
N ALA A 351 17.56 -7.22 4.96
CA ALA A 351 16.21 -6.65 4.89
C ALA A 351 15.93 -5.74 6.10
N LEU A 352 16.35 -6.12 7.29
CA LEU A 352 16.17 -5.29 8.50
C LEU A 352 17.01 -4.01 8.45
N TRP A 353 18.22 -4.05 7.86
CA TRP A 353 19.01 -2.84 7.66
C TRP A 353 18.24 -1.80 6.84
N PHE A 354 17.55 -2.19 5.77
CA PHE A 354 16.71 -1.28 4.99
C PHE A 354 15.51 -0.78 5.78
N VAL A 355 14.82 -1.66 6.50
CA VAL A 355 13.59 -1.32 7.24
C VAL A 355 13.87 -0.40 8.41
N ASP A 356 14.83 -0.72 9.25
CA ASP A 356 15.10 -0.04 10.51
C ASP A 356 15.50 1.42 10.32
N SER A 357 16.32 1.70 9.33
CA SER A 357 16.80 3.05 9.07
C SER A 357 15.75 4.02 8.51
N LEU A 358 14.69 3.52 7.86
CA LEU A 358 13.59 4.39 7.42
C LEU A 358 12.72 4.84 8.59
N GLN A 359 12.78 4.12 9.72
CA GLN A 359 11.97 4.42 10.90
C GLN A 359 12.68 5.23 11.97
N ASN A 360 14.01 5.43 11.87
CA ASN A 360 14.84 5.98 12.98
C ASN A 360 14.59 5.27 14.33
N ARG A 361 14.28 3.97 14.32
CA ARG A 361 13.85 3.24 15.51
C ARG A 361 14.61 1.93 15.65
N HIS A 362 15.47 1.88 16.62
CA HIS A 362 16.07 0.66 17.19
C HIS A 362 15.18 0.09 18.32
N ASP A 363 13.84 0.08 18.13
CA ASP A 363 12.89 -0.20 19.20
C ASP A 363 12.79 -1.68 19.58
N VAL A 364 13.37 -2.58 18.77
CA VAL A 364 13.31 -4.02 19.00
C VAL A 364 14.72 -4.59 19.17
N THR A 365 15.04 -4.95 20.40
CA THR A 365 16.25 -5.75 20.70
C THR A 365 15.99 -7.22 20.38
N ASP A 366 16.93 -8.12 20.68
CA ASP A 366 16.85 -9.54 20.40
C ASP A 366 15.50 -10.18 20.86
N ILE A 367 14.70 -10.64 19.90
CA ILE A 367 13.48 -11.43 20.12
C ILE A 367 13.65 -12.89 19.68
N SER A 368 14.89 -13.35 19.47
CA SER A 368 15.18 -14.70 18.96
C SER A 368 14.64 -15.82 19.86
N THR A 369 14.49 -15.56 21.14
CA THR A 369 14.07 -16.55 22.15
C THR A 369 12.55 -16.64 22.31
N THR A 370 11.74 -15.77 21.67
CA THR A 370 10.28 -15.79 21.84
C THR A 370 9.59 -16.69 20.83
N ASP A 371 8.51 -17.37 21.26
CA ASP A 371 7.65 -18.18 20.39
C ASP A 371 6.36 -17.45 19.98
N ILE A 372 6.26 -16.16 20.31
CA ILE A 372 5.09 -15.36 19.95
C ILE A 372 5.03 -15.13 18.44
N SER A 373 3.85 -15.41 17.85
CA SER A 373 3.46 -15.03 16.50
C SER A 373 2.24 -14.11 16.54
N TYR A 374 2.06 -13.30 15.53
CA TYR A 374 0.91 -12.40 15.43
C TYR A 374 -0.41 -13.17 15.27
N LEU A 375 -0.37 -14.26 14.49
CA LEU A 375 -1.52 -15.15 14.36
C LEU A 375 -1.92 -15.77 15.69
N LEU A 376 -0.96 -16.10 16.56
CA LEU A 376 -1.24 -16.59 17.91
C LEU A 376 -1.97 -15.53 18.73
N LEU A 377 -1.51 -14.27 18.72
CA LEU A 377 -2.13 -13.16 19.43
C LEU A 377 -3.57 -12.90 18.98
N ILE A 378 -3.84 -12.92 17.67
CA ILE A 378 -5.19 -12.78 17.11
C ILE A 378 -6.11 -13.86 17.64
N ASN A 379 -5.69 -15.13 17.58
CA ASN A 379 -6.54 -16.22 18.02
C ASN A 379 -6.78 -16.22 19.54
N VAL A 380 -5.80 -15.80 20.34
CA VAL A 380 -6.00 -15.60 21.78
C VAL A 380 -6.96 -14.44 22.03
N ALA A 381 -6.78 -13.29 21.37
CA ALA A 381 -7.66 -12.14 21.50
C ALA A 381 -9.13 -12.47 21.18
N GLU A 382 -9.38 -13.20 20.08
CA GLU A 382 -10.72 -13.66 19.70
C GLU A 382 -11.37 -14.53 20.78
N ASN A 383 -10.60 -15.45 21.38
CA ASN A 383 -11.11 -16.37 22.39
C ASN A 383 -11.20 -15.75 23.79
N LEU A 384 -10.48 -14.66 24.06
CA LEU A 384 -10.66 -13.91 25.31
C LEU A 384 -12.00 -13.18 25.36
N GLY A 385 -12.53 -12.78 24.20
CA GLY A 385 -13.78 -12.04 24.09
C GLY A 385 -13.75 -10.68 24.80
N SER A 386 -12.55 -10.10 24.92
CA SER A 386 -12.29 -8.82 25.61
C SER A 386 -11.35 -7.97 24.78
N ASP A 387 -11.56 -6.66 24.79
CA ASP A 387 -10.69 -5.66 24.18
C ASP A 387 -9.65 -5.08 25.16
N ASP A 388 -9.52 -5.70 26.34
CA ASP A 388 -8.56 -5.31 27.37
C ASP A 388 -7.13 -5.70 26.99
N LEU A 389 -6.32 -4.66 26.68
CA LEU A 389 -4.93 -4.82 26.30
C LEU A 389 -4.06 -5.41 27.42
N ASP A 390 -4.32 -5.02 28.66
CA ASP A 390 -3.52 -5.49 29.79
C ASP A 390 -3.80 -6.97 30.08
N LEU A 391 -5.05 -7.40 29.92
CA LEU A 391 -5.42 -8.81 30.02
C LEU A 391 -4.71 -9.64 28.94
N LEU A 392 -4.77 -9.24 27.67
CA LEU A 392 -4.10 -9.97 26.58
C LEU A 392 -2.58 -10.01 26.80
N TYR A 393 -1.96 -8.88 27.17
CA TYR A 393 -0.54 -8.83 27.42
C TYR A 393 -0.10 -9.68 28.62
N ASP A 394 -0.93 -9.79 29.66
CA ASP A 394 -0.68 -10.67 30.80
C ASP A 394 -0.67 -12.16 30.40
N TYR A 395 -1.54 -12.59 29.48
CA TYR A 395 -1.48 -13.94 28.90
C TYR A 395 -0.18 -14.18 28.15
N VAL A 396 0.24 -13.22 27.33
CA VAL A 396 1.48 -13.28 26.55
C VAL A 396 2.69 -13.40 27.48
N ARG A 397 2.78 -12.55 28.50
CA ARG A 397 3.88 -12.51 29.46
C ARG A 397 3.98 -13.78 30.30
N ARG A 398 2.85 -14.38 30.71
CA ARG A 398 2.83 -15.66 31.45
C ARG A 398 3.26 -16.83 30.58
N TYR A 399 2.85 -16.80 29.30
CA TYR A 399 3.23 -17.83 28.33
C TYR A 399 4.73 -17.76 27.98
N ASP A 400 5.23 -16.56 27.72
CA ASP A 400 6.61 -16.31 27.33
C ASP A 400 7.16 -15.08 28.07
N PRO A 401 7.82 -15.25 29.21
CA PRO A 401 8.42 -14.13 29.97
C PRO A 401 9.52 -13.37 29.21
N ALA A 402 10.09 -13.93 28.13
CA ALA A 402 11.13 -13.27 27.36
C ALA A 402 10.61 -11.99 26.66
N VAL A 403 9.28 -11.88 26.47
CA VAL A 403 8.66 -10.67 25.88
C VAL A 403 8.88 -9.41 26.70
N GLU A 404 9.20 -9.54 28.00
CA GLU A 404 9.47 -8.38 28.88
C GLU A 404 10.71 -7.57 28.43
N LYS A 405 11.66 -8.19 27.75
CA LYS A 405 12.83 -7.49 27.18
C LYS A 405 12.43 -6.48 26.12
N ASN A 406 11.28 -6.71 25.44
CA ASN A 406 10.71 -5.88 24.38
C ASN A 406 9.23 -5.56 24.68
N ALA A 407 8.91 -5.25 25.92
CA ALA A 407 7.54 -5.08 26.41
C ALA A 407 6.72 -4.09 25.56
N GLU A 408 7.30 -2.96 25.16
CA GLU A 408 6.62 -1.97 24.35
C GLU A 408 6.23 -2.52 22.98
N PHE A 409 7.12 -3.25 22.30
CA PHE A 409 6.85 -3.88 21.01
C PHE A 409 5.71 -4.90 21.12
N PHE A 410 5.77 -5.81 22.11
CA PHE A 410 4.73 -6.83 22.28
C PHE A 410 3.39 -6.25 22.75
N ARG A 411 3.38 -5.18 23.55
CA ARG A 411 2.14 -4.47 23.89
C ARG A 411 1.52 -3.79 22.66
N LYS A 412 2.33 -3.17 21.81
CA LYS A 412 1.85 -2.63 20.52
C LYS A 412 1.29 -3.74 19.63
N LEU A 413 1.97 -4.89 19.57
CA LEU A 413 1.52 -6.04 18.77
C LEU A 413 0.19 -6.61 19.29
N CYS A 414 0.00 -6.70 20.62
CA CYS A 414 -1.27 -7.06 21.24
C CYS A 414 -2.39 -6.06 20.89
N ARG A 415 -2.11 -4.76 20.93
CA ARG A 415 -3.08 -3.73 20.53
C ARG A 415 -3.50 -3.89 19.07
N HIS A 416 -2.56 -4.10 18.17
CA HIS A 416 -2.85 -4.36 16.77
C HIS A 416 -3.72 -5.61 16.59
N ALA A 417 -3.47 -6.68 17.35
CA ALA A 417 -4.28 -7.90 17.30
C ALA A 417 -5.71 -7.65 17.76
N LEU A 418 -5.92 -6.89 18.84
CA LEU A 418 -7.26 -6.53 19.34
C LEU A 418 -8.03 -5.68 18.31
N GLU A 419 -7.39 -4.67 17.72
CA GLU A 419 -8.02 -3.84 16.69
C GLU A 419 -8.35 -4.66 15.42
N TYR A 420 -7.48 -5.60 15.03
CA TYR A 420 -7.73 -6.50 13.91
C TYR A 420 -8.95 -7.40 14.18
N VAL A 421 -9.05 -7.98 15.37
CA VAL A 421 -10.17 -8.85 15.78
C VAL A 421 -11.49 -8.08 15.81
N LYS A 422 -11.49 -6.87 16.35
CA LYS A 422 -12.65 -5.99 16.42
C LYS A 422 -13.20 -5.66 15.02
N ASP A 423 -12.32 -5.34 14.07
CA ASP A 423 -12.69 -5.08 12.69
C ASP A 423 -13.15 -6.36 11.96
N ALA A 424 -12.48 -7.49 12.17
CA ALA A 424 -12.85 -8.78 11.58
C ALA A 424 -14.22 -9.26 12.07
N GLY A 425 -14.55 -9.07 13.35
CA GLY A 425 -15.87 -9.40 13.92
C GLY A 425 -17.02 -8.63 13.24
N SER A 426 -16.76 -7.42 12.75
CA SER A 426 -17.73 -6.63 11.98
C SER A 426 -17.93 -7.15 10.53
N ARG A 427 -17.03 -7.99 10.03
CA ARG A 427 -17.00 -8.50 8.64
C ARG A 427 -17.34 -9.96 8.50
N ALA A 428 -17.61 -10.68 9.61
CA ALA A 428 -17.85 -12.12 9.57
C ALA A 428 -18.96 -12.46 8.56
N SER A 429 -18.58 -12.97 7.40
CA SER A 429 -19.45 -13.61 6.44
C SER A 429 -19.44 -15.11 6.70
N ASN A 430 -20.59 -15.75 6.59
CA ASN A 430 -20.76 -17.20 6.68
C ASN A 430 -19.86 -17.90 5.65
N ALA A 431 -18.68 -18.34 6.07
CA ALA A 431 -17.87 -19.23 5.25
C ALA A 431 -18.60 -20.58 5.20
N GLU A 432 -18.89 -21.09 4.00
CA GLU A 432 -19.38 -22.46 3.84
C GLU A 432 -18.30 -23.42 4.34
N VAL A 433 -18.64 -24.22 5.35
CA VAL A 433 -17.78 -25.26 5.91
C VAL A 433 -17.82 -26.46 4.97
N GLU A 434 -16.67 -26.82 4.39
CA GLU A 434 -16.58 -28.04 3.56
C GLU A 434 -16.85 -29.28 4.43
N PRO A 435 -17.61 -30.28 3.94
CA PRO A 435 -17.87 -31.48 4.69
C PRO A 435 -16.57 -32.24 5.01
N LEU A 436 -16.46 -32.74 6.24
CA LEU A 436 -15.33 -33.54 6.67
C LEU A 436 -15.37 -34.94 6.03
N PRO A 437 -14.21 -35.51 5.70
CA PRO A 437 -14.13 -36.89 5.24
C PRO A 437 -14.56 -37.88 6.35
N PRO A 438 -14.90 -39.13 6.03
CA PRO A 438 -15.23 -40.14 7.02
C PRO A 438 -14.15 -40.31 8.08
N GLY A 439 -14.51 -40.38 9.36
CA GLY A 439 -13.58 -40.57 10.48
C GLY A 439 -14.27 -40.39 11.83
N ASP A 440 -13.63 -40.90 12.86
CA ASP A 440 -14.16 -40.82 14.23
C ASP A 440 -13.67 -39.55 14.95
N PHE A 441 -14.01 -38.39 14.40
CA PHE A 441 -13.57 -37.09 14.91
C PHE A 441 -14.12 -36.77 16.29
N LEU A 442 -15.35 -37.19 16.59
CA LEU A 442 -15.96 -36.95 17.90
C LEU A 442 -15.27 -37.77 19.00
N ALA A 443 -14.98 -39.05 18.74
CA ALA A 443 -14.26 -39.87 19.73
C ALA A 443 -12.81 -39.37 19.91
N ALA A 444 -12.16 -38.90 18.83
CA ALA A 444 -10.85 -38.28 18.90
C ALA A 444 -10.86 -36.98 19.71
N LEU A 445 -11.90 -36.15 19.57
CA LEU A 445 -12.08 -34.90 20.32
C LEU A 445 -12.35 -35.18 21.82
N LEU A 446 -13.17 -36.15 22.12
CA LEU A 446 -13.42 -36.61 23.51
C LEU A 446 -12.14 -37.07 24.19
N PHE A 447 -11.38 -37.94 23.52
CA PHE A 447 -10.10 -38.40 24.00
C PHE A 447 -9.07 -37.28 24.17
N LEU A 448 -9.01 -36.33 23.23
CA LEU A 448 -8.18 -35.14 23.36
C LEU A 448 -8.53 -34.35 24.62
N SER A 449 -9.81 -34.15 24.91
CA SER A 449 -10.29 -33.43 26.09
C SER A 449 -9.87 -34.10 27.40
N GLU A 450 -10.00 -35.41 27.49
CA GLU A 450 -9.59 -36.20 28.66
C GLU A 450 -8.08 -36.09 28.92
N GLU A 451 -7.26 -36.29 27.90
CA GLU A 451 -5.80 -36.23 28.00
C GLU A 451 -5.27 -34.80 28.28
N VAL A 452 -5.90 -33.76 27.74
CA VAL A 452 -5.62 -32.37 28.09
C VAL A 452 -5.83 -32.12 29.57
N GLY A 453 -6.93 -32.65 30.13
CA GLY A 453 -7.20 -32.60 31.58
C GLY A 453 -6.13 -33.34 32.40
N ALA A 454 -5.67 -34.51 31.94
CA ALA A 454 -4.62 -35.27 32.59
C ALA A 454 -3.26 -34.52 32.61
N LEU A 455 -2.90 -33.83 31.49
CA LEU A 455 -1.72 -32.97 31.43
C LEU A 455 -1.79 -31.79 32.42
N ALA A 456 -2.96 -31.22 32.62
CA ALA A 456 -3.17 -30.13 33.58
C ALA A 456 -2.96 -30.64 35.03
N VAL A 457 -3.51 -31.80 35.39
CA VAL A 457 -3.37 -32.39 36.72
C VAL A 457 -1.92 -32.81 37.01
N SER A 458 -1.19 -33.32 36.01
CA SER A 458 0.20 -33.76 36.14
C SER A 458 1.25 -32.62 36.08
N ASN A 459 0.81 -31.36 36.05
CA ASN A 459 1.65 -30.19 35.90
C ASN A 459 2.56 -30.22 34.61
N SER A 460 2.07 -30.93 33.61
CA SER A 460 2.75 -31.11 32.32
C SER A 460 2.08 -30.31 31.18
N PHE A 461 1.23 -29.33 31.53
CA PHE A 461 0.48 -28.49 30.59
C PHE A 461 1.37 -27.43 29.95
N ASN A 462 2.12 -27.83 28.93
CA ASN A 462 3.02 -26.96 28.17
C ASN A 462 2.84 -27.15 26.66
N ALA A 463 3.34 -26.18 25.88
CA ALA A 463 3.15 -26.13 24.43
C ALA A 463 3.63 -27.38 23.68
N GLU A 464 4.76 -27.97 24.10
CA GLU A 464 5.32 -29.15 23.46
C GLU A 464 4.49 -30.40 23.75
N ALA A 465 4.15 -30.64 25.02
CA ALA A 465 3.34 -31.79 25.43
C ALA A 465 1.96 -31.75 24.76
N LEU A 466 1.31 -30.59 24.75
CA LEU A 466 0.02 -30.38 24.10
C LEU A 466 0.08 -30.59 22.58
N GLN A 467 1.12 -30.09 21.92
CA GLN A 467 1.29 -30.30 20.49
C GLN A 467 1.51 -31.78 20.15
N ASN A 468 2.34 -32.47 20.94
CA ASN A 468 2.61 -33.89 20.79
C ASN A 468 1.33 -34.73 21.02
N LEU A 469 0.50 -34.33 21.99
CA LEU A 469 -0.80 -34.94 22.25
C LEU A 469 -1.73 -34.83 21.04
N VAL A 470 -1.86 -33.64 20.44
CA VAL A 470 -2.70 -33.44 19.24
C VAL A 470 -2.28 -34.38 18.10
N PHE A 471 -0.97 -34.55 17.87
CA PHE A 471 -0.46 -35.52 16.90
C PHE A 471 -0.67 -36.98 17.34
N ALA A 472 -0.56 -37.29 18.62
CA ALA A 472 -0.80 -38.63 19.13
C ALA A 472 -2.26 -39.06 18.93
N VAL A 473 -3.20 -38.14 19.11
CA VAL A 473 -4.63 -38.38 18.87
C VAL A 473 -4.89 -38.70 17.40
N SER A 474 -4.34 -37.93 16.46
CA SER A 474 -4.51 -38.21 15.02
C SER A 474 -4.04 -39.62 14.65
N ARG A 475 -2.87 -40.04 15.19
CA ARG A 475 -2.34 -41.40 14.98
C ARG A 475 -3.19 -42.49 15.60
N LYS A 476 -3.70 -42.29 16.84
CA LYS A 476 -4.51 -43.25 17.55
C LYS A 476 -5.83 -43.56 16.83
N TYR A 477 -6.41 -42.54 16.20
CA TYR A 477 -7.69 -42.66 15.51
C TYR A 477 -7.53 -42.78 13.99
N GLU A 478 -6.30 -43.01 13.50
CA GLU A 478 -5.98 -43.19 12.07
C GLU A 478 -6.48 -42.02 11.19
N LEU A 479 -6.52 -40.78 11.76
CA LEU A 479 -6.90 -39.57 11.05
C LEU A 479 -5.70 -38.98 10.29
N GLU A 480 -5.92 -38.55 9.06
CA GLU A 480 -4.90 -37.80 8.32
C GLU A 480 -4.63 -36.49 9.06
N ALA A 481 -3.36 -36.20 9.36
CA ALA A 481 -2.99 -35.10 10.25
C ALA A 481 -3.53 -33.74 9.78
N GLY A 482 -3.43 -33.43 8.47
CA GLY A 482 -3.94 -32.16 7.91
C GLY A 482 -5.45 -32.00 8.10
N VAL A 483 -6.19 -33.11 7.93
CA VAL A 483 -7.65 -33.12 8.09
C VAL A 483 -8.03 -32.99 9.58
N TRP A 484 -7.30 -33.68 10.47
CA TRP A 484 -7.51 -33.56 11.93
C TRP A 484 -7.25 -32.13 12.44
N PHE A 485 -6.16 -31.50 12.02
CA PHE A 485 -5.89 -30.12 12.39
C PHE A 485 -6.94 -29.15 11.84
N ARG A 486 -7.37 -29.33 10.59
CA ARG A 486 -8.46 -28.52 10.00
C ARG A 486 -9.74 -28.68 10.82
N PHE A 487 -10.14 -29.92 11.16
CA PHE A 487 -11.30 -30.17 12.02
C PHE A 487 -11.19 -29.45 13.37
N LEU A 488 -10.03 -29.53 14.04
CA LEU A 488 -9.83 -28.83 15.31
C LEU A 488 -9.93 -27.32 15.16
N TYR A 489 -9.38 -26.73 14.10
CA TYR A 489 -9.52 -25.30 13.87
C TYR A 489 -10.98 -24.91 13.60
N GLU A 490 -11.72 -25.67 12.83
CA GLU A 490 -13.13 -25.44 12.57
C GLU A 490 -13.96 -25.59 13.86
N ALA A 491 -13.72 -26.64 14.62
CA ALA A 491 -14.46 -26.94 15.86
C ALA A 491 -14.19 -25.95 17.00
N LEU A 492 -12.94 -25.51 17.14
CA LEU A 492 -12.52 -24.65 18.26
C LEU A 492 -12.50 -23.16 17.90
N LEU A 493 -12.25 -22.81 16.64
CA LEU A 493 -12.01 -21.43 16.21
C LEU A 493 -12.97 -20.96 15.11
N GLY A 494 -13.80 -21.85 14.56
CA GLY A 494 -14.67 -21.52 13.42
C GLY A 494 -13.93 -21.20 12.12
N LYS A 495 -12.70 -21.68 11.94
CA LYS A 495 -11.80 -21.37 10.82
C LYS A 495 -11.13 -22.62 10.28
N ALA A 496 -10.84 -22.66 8.98
CA ALA A 496 -10.13 -23.78 8.37
C ALA A 496 -8.62 -23.86 8.73
N GLN A 497 -8.06 -22.80 9.29
CA GLN A 497 -6.64 -22.70 9.67
C GLN A 497 -6.50 -21.87 10.96
N GLY A 498 -5.43 -22.15 11.73
CA GLY A 498 -5.17 -21.47 12.99
C GLY A 498 -3.70 -21.52 13.42
N PRO A 499 -3.37 -21.08 14.63
CA PRO A 499 -2.04 -21.10 15.20
C PRO A 499 -1.60 -22.54 15.52
N ARG A 500 -0.33 -22.71 15.90
CA ARG A 500 0.14 -23.98 16.47
C ARG A 500 -0.66 -24.30 17.74
N LEU A 501 -1.46 -25.38 17.72
CA LEU A 501 -2.41 -25.69 18.77
C LEU A 501 -1.78 -25.85 20.15
N GLY A 502 -0.59 -26.44 20.24
CA GLY A 502 0.12 -26.58 21.51
C GLY A 502 0.43 -25.22 22.16
N SER A 503 0.90 -24.25 21.39
CA SER A 503 1.17 -22.89 21.84
C SER A 503 -0.13 -22.17 22.21
N PHE A 504 -1.16 -22.34 21.40
CA PHE A 504 -2.48 -21.73 21.64
C PHE A 504 -3.11 -22.23 22.95
N PHE A 505 -3.16 -23.55 23.15
CA PHE A 505 -3.68 -24.14 24.37
C PHE A 505 -2.87 -23.74 25.61
N SER A 506 -1.54 -23.79 25.50
CA SER A 506 -0.66 -23.40 26.61
C SER A 506 -0.84 -21.93 27.02
N MET A 507 -1.05 -21.03 26.05
CA MET A 507 -1.28 -19.62 26.32
C MET A 507 -2.66 -19.38 26.95
N LEU A 508 -3.72 -20.05 26.50
CA LEU A 508 -5.06 -19.91 27.04
C LEU A 508 -5.18 -20.44 28.47
N GLY A 509 -4.37 -21.45 28.83
CA GLY A 509 -4.46 -22.15 30.11
C GLY A 509 -5.54 -23.24 30.15
N SER A 510 -5.41 -24.17 31.11
CA SER A 510 -6.21 -25.40 31.20
C SER A 510 -7.72 -25.15 31.25
N ASP A 511 -8.16 -24.20 32.08
CA ASP A 511 -9.59 -23.95 32.29
C ASP A 511 -10.31 -23.48 31.04
N ARG A 512 -9.67 -22.59 30.27
CA ARG A 512 -10.26 -22.09 29.02
C ARG A 512 -10.21 -23.13 27.91
N VAL A 513 -9.14 -23.92 27.83
CA VAL A 513 -9.03 -25.02 26.85
C VAL A 513 -10.09 -26.09 27.14
N ASP A 514 -10.30 -26.44 28.39
CA ASP A 514 -11.37 -27.37 28.77
C ASP A 514 -12.75 -26.84 28.34
N ALA A 515 -13.04 -25.56 28.59
CA ALA A 515 -14.28 -24.93 28.16
C ALA A 515 -14.47 -24.95 26.63
N LEU A 516 -13.40 -24.66 25.86
CA LEU A 516 -13.42 -24.71 24.39
C LEU A 516 -13.71 -26.13 23.87
N LEU A 517 -13.01 -27.13 24.41
CA LEU A 517 -13.17 -28.53 24.02
C LEU A 517 -14.57 -29.04 24.34
N ARG A 518 -15.12 -28.74 25.53
CA ARG A 518 -16.49 -29.10 25.90
C ARG A 518 -17.52 -28.48 24.97
N ASN A 519 -17.38 -27.18 24.65
CA ASN A 519 -18.27 -26.51 23.71
C ASN A 519 -18.23 -27.15 22.31
N ALA A 520 -17.03 -27.47 21.81
CA ALA A 520 -16.86 -28.18 20.56
C ALA A 520 -17.52 -29.57 20.57
N ILE A 521 -17.34 -30.35 21.64
CA ILE A 521 -17.96 -31.66 21.82
C ILE A 521 -19.50 -31.56 21.82
N GLU A 522 -20.07 -30.58 22.52
CA GLU A 522 -21.52 -30.35 22.55
C GLU A 522 -22.09 -29.98 21.18
N ASN A 523 -21.36 -29.19 20.40
CA ASN A 523 -21.78 -28.75 19.07
C ASN A 523 -21.70 -29.87 18.00
N TYR A 524 -20.72 -30.77 18.10
CA TYR A 524 -20.56 -31.90 17.19
C TYR A 524 -21.22 -33.18 17.64
N GLY A 525 -21.66 -33.27 18.91
CA GLY A 525 -22.39 -34.40 19.46
C GLY A 525 -23.91 -34.36 19.26
N LYS A 526 -24.41 -33.27 18.67
CA LYS A 526 -25.81 -33.08 18.25
C LYS A 526 -25.97 -33.46 16.78
#